data_bb4c11125149043db3d466df0a2e6298
#
_entry.id   bb4c11125149043db3d466df0a2e6298
#
_cell.length_a   1.000
_cell.length_b   1.000
_cell.length_c   1.000
_cell.angle_alpha   90.00
_cell.angle_beta   90.00
_cell.angle_gamma   90.00
#
_symmetry.space_group_name_H-M   'P 1'
#
loop_
_entity.id
_entity.type
_entity.pdbx_description
1 polymer ?
#
loop_
_entity_poly.entity_id
_entity_poly.type
_entity_poly.pdbx_seq_one_letter_code
_entity_poly.pdbx_strand_id
1 'polypeptide(L)'
;CTATGTLAMGDDGTNIQSLSCDTTGKLNLNNISGTVSLPTGAATSANQTTLGSPTTKINDGTNTATVKAASTAAVAADTALVVAISPNNPISVSAPTSATGTITSVASSVTNVTILASNASRKGARITNDGNKKLYLKCAATASTTSFTKLLLANEDWFVDAGYTGIIDGIWDVANGSARVTEYT
;
A
#
# COMPACT_ATOMS: atom_id res chain seq x y z
N CYS A 1 43.83 -21.04 36.90
CA CYS A 1 45.10 -20.34 36.64
C CYS A 1 45.51 -19.58 37.88
N THR A 2 46.59 -19.97 38.51
CA THR A 2 47.24 -19.10 39.51
C THR A 2 48.32 -18.30 38.81
N ALA A 3 48.58 -17.06 39.23
CA ALA A 3 49.43 -16.09 38.55
C ALA A 3 50.89 -16.44 38.36
N THR A 4 51.31 -17.64 38.75
CA THR A 4 52.67 -18.13 38.66
C THR A 4 52.72 -19.61 38.33
N GLY A 5 52.45 -19.96 37.10
CA GLY A 5 52.67 -21.34 36.71
C GLY A 5 52.14 -21.68 35.33
N THR A 6 52.85 -22.47 34.59
CA THR A 6 52.40 -23.11 33.36
C THR A 6 51.31 -24.12 33.69
N LEU A 7 50.12 -23.92 33.23
CA LEU A 7 48.99 -24.64 33.79
C LEU A 7 48.38 -25.74 32.96
N ALA A 8 48.56 -25.73 31.71
CA ALA A 8 48.19 -26.85 30.87
C ALA A 8 49.06 -26.82 29.62
N MET A 9 49.55 -27.97 29.23
CA MET A 9 50.20 -28.18 27.98
C MET A 9 49.24 -28.96 27.11
N GLY A 10 48.71 -28.30 26.08
CA GLY A 10 48.02 -28.99 24.99
C GLY A 10 49.10 -29.59 24.09
N ASP A 11 49.07 -30.87 23.85
CA ASP A 11 49.94 -31.55 22.90
C ASP A 11 49.12 -31.91 21.67
N ASP A 12 49.52 -31.38 20.52
CA ASP A 12 49.01 -31.74 19.20
C ASP A 12 49.79 -32.86 18.53
N GLY A 13 50.65 -33.53 19.30
CA GLY A 13 51.55 -34.57 18.81
C GLY A 13 52.85 -34.07 18.16
N THR A 14 53.00 -32.76 17.98
CA THR A 14 54.17 -32.18 17.32
C THR A 14 54.83 -31.07 18.14
N ASN A 15 54.05 -30.27 18.86
CA ASN A 15 54.53 -29.14 19.66
C ASN A 15 53.78 -29.00 20.95
N ILE A 16 54.51 -28.77 22.03
CA ILE A 16 53.92 -28.45 23.34
C ILE A 16 53.67 -26.94 23.39
N GLN A 17 52.42 -26.55 23.54
CA GLN A 17 52.02 -25.15 23.64
C GLN A 17 51.79 -24.75 25.10
N SER A 18 52.46 -23.74 25.59
CA SER A 18 52.22 -23.20 26.92
C SER A 18 51.06 -22.20 26.89
N LEU A 19 50.09 -22.45 27.78
CA LEU A 19 49.01 -21.51 28.01
C LEU A 19 49.44 -20.50 29.08
N SER A 20 49.44 -19.24 28.79
CA SER A 20 49.74 -18.17 29.73
C SER A 20 48.47 -17.46 30.17
N CYS A 21 48.38 -17.09 31.45
CA CYS A 21 47.30 -16.25 31.94
C CYS A 21 47.85 -14.85 32.26
N ASP A 22 47.03 -13.85 32.17
CA ASP A 22 47.32 -12.52 32.66
C ASP A 22 47.37 -12.46 34.21
N THR A 23 47.75 -11.30 34.74
CA THR A 23 47.82 -11.06 36.18
C THR A 23 46.50 -11.17 36.90
N THR A 24 45.39 -11.22 36.19
CA THR A 24 44.01 -11.38 36.72
C THR A 24 43.51 -12.84 36.64
N GLY A 25 44.35 -13.76 36.11
CA GLY A 25 44.01 -15.17 35.95
C GLY A 25 43.22 -15.47 34.66
N LYS A 26 43.08 -14.53 33.76
CA LYS A 26 42.42 -14.77 32.49
C LYS A 26 43.41 -15.39 31.49
N LEU A 27 42.94 -16.36 30.71
CA LEU A 27 43.72 -16.98 29.66
C LEU A 27 43.97 -15.97 28.54
N ASN A 28 45.27 -15.70 28.27
CA ASN A 28 45.66 -14.80 27.21
C ASN A 28 45.85 -15.56 25.89
N LEU A 29 44.90 -15.47 25.00
CA LEU A 29 44.92 -16.07 23.67
C LEU A 29 45.26 -15.04 22.63
N ASN A 30 46.53 -14.68 22.53
CA ASN A 30 47.00 -13.67 21.56
C ASN A 30 46.96 -14.14 20.12
N ASN A 31 46.99 -15.43 19.88
CA ASN A 31 46.91 -15.99 18.54
C ASN A 31 46.41 -17.43 18.59
N ILE A 32 45.23 -17.68 18.05
CA ILE A 32 44.68 -19.02 17.86
C ILE A 32 44.87 -19.36 16.38
N SER A 33 45.92 -20.14 16.11
CA SER A 33 46.17 -20.70 14.77
C SER A 33 45.39 -22.02 14.69
N GLY A 34 44.31 -22.03 13.96
CA GLY A 34 43.47 -23.23 13.79
C GLY A 34 41.97 -22.95 13.91
N THR A 35 41.19 -23.99 13.79
CA THR A 35 39.71 -23.88 13.88
C THR A 35 39.28 -23.94 15.35
N VAL A 36 38.66 -22.89 15.86
CA VAL A 36 37.96 -22.90 17.16
C VAL A 36 36.57 -23.46 16.93
N SER A 37 36.31 -24.63 17.47
CA SER A 37 34.96 -25.22 17.45
C SER A 37 34.10 -24.46 18.44
N LEU A 38 33.17 -23.68 17.92
CA LEU A 38 32.15 -23.03 18.74
C LEU A 38 30.95 -23.96 18.96
N PRO A 39 30.26 -23.89 20.10
CA PRO A 39 29.02 -24.64 20.31
C PRO A 39 28.01 -24.33 19.19
N THR A 40 27.22 -25.35 18.85
CA THR A 40 26.13 -25.14 17.87
C THR A 40 25.19 -24.04 18.37
N GLY A 41 25.01 -22.98 17.55
CA GLY A 41 24.23 -21.80 17.93
C GLY A 41 25.03 -20.64 18.51
N ALA A 42 26.38 -20.79 18.67
CA ALA A 42 27.21 -19.64 19.04
C ALA A 42 27.15 -18.55 17.96
N ALA A 43 27.09 -17.29 18.41
CA ALA A 43 27.13 -16.17 17.49
C ALA A 43 28.49 -16.07 16.79
N THR A 44 28.53 -16.28 15.49
CA THR A 44 29.73 -16.10 14.66
C THR A 44 29.76 -14.65 14.16
N SER A 45 30.94 -14.17 13.76
CA SER A 45 31.08 -12.85 13.15
C SER A 45 30.17 -12.67 11.93
N ALA A 46 29.93 -13.75 11.17
CA ALA A 46 28.99 -13.73 10.04
C ALA A 46 27.54 -13.50 10.50
N ASN A 47 27.12 -14.06 11.63
CA ASN A 47 25.80 -13.85 12.20
C ASN A 47 25.68 -12.49 12.89
N GLN A 48 26.76 -11.97 13.47
CA GLN A 48 26.78 -10.65 14.11
C GLN A 48 26.79 -9.50 13.10
N THR A 49 27.42 -9.68 11.94
CA THR A 49 27.39 -8.67 10.87
C THR A 49 25.97 -8.45 10.34
N THR A 50 25.13 -9.49 10.44
CA THR A 50 23.72 -9.40 10.03
C THR A 50 22.87 -8.61 11.03
N LEU A 51 23.25 -8.62 12.32
CA LEU A 51 22.56 -7.86 13.38
C LEU A 51 22.93 -6.37 13.41
N GLY A 52 24.07 -5.99 12.84
CA GLY A 52 24.53 -4.60 12.75
C GLY A 52 24.16 -3.89 11.44
N SER A 53 23.57 -4.59 10.49
CA SER A 53 23.11 -3.98 9.24
C SER A 53 21.73 -3.37 9.42
N PRO A 54 21.51 -2.11 9.02
CA PRO A 54 20.19 -1.46 9.11
C PRO A 54 19.14 -2.07 8.18
N THR A 55 19.50 -3.07 7.39
CA THR A 55 18.56 -3.84 6.56
C THR A 55 18.14 -5.10 7.29
N THR A 56 17.02 -5.03 8.00
CA THR A 56 16.37 -6.23 8.51
C THR A 56 15.87 -7.06 7.32
N LYS A 57 16.43 -8.24 7.16
CA LYS A 57 16.00 -9.18 6.12
C LYS A 57 15.09 -10.21 6.76
N ILE A 58 13.91 -10.39 6.19
CA ILE A 58 13.05 -11.52 6.50
C ILE A 58 13.40 -12.64 5.53
N ASN A 59 13.91 -13.75 6.05
CA ASN A 59 14.41 -14.85 5.25
C ASN A 59 13.73 -16.15 5.71
N ASP A 60 13.13 -16.88 4.79
CA ASP A 60 12.53 -18.21 5.01
C ASP A 60 13.50 -19.36 4.67
N GLY A 61 14.78 -19.06 4.45
CA GLY A 61 15.81 -20.01 4.05
C GLY A 61 16.02 -20.10 2.53
N THR A 62 15.03 -19.71 1.74
CA THR A 62 15.09 -19.74 0.26
C THR A 62 14.95 -18.35 -0.34
N ASN A 63 14.07 -17.53 0.23
CA ASN A 63 13.78 -16.19 -0.24
C ASN A 63 14.16 -15.14 0.81
N THR A 64 14.73 -14.04 0.36
CA THR A 64 15.07 -12.92 1.23
C THR A 64 14.30 -11.69 0.81
N ALA A 65 13.46 -11.18 1.70
CA ALA A 65 12.78 -9.90 1.52
C ALA A 65 13.53 -8.79 2.30
N THR A 66 13.82 -7.68 1.62
CA THR A 66 14.41 -6.51 2.26
C THR A 66 13.30 -5.62 2.80
N VAL A 67 13.32 -5.32 4.10
CA VAL A 67 12.40 -4.36 4.70
C VAL A 67 12.89 -2.95 4.35
N LYS A 68 12.10 -2.22 3.57
CA LYS A 68 12.36 -0.82 3.23
C LYS A 68 11.90 0.12 4.35
N ALA A 69 12.56 1.27 4.47
CA ALA A 69 12.09 2.33 5.36
C ALA A 69 10.65 2.75 5.00
N ALA A 70 9.84 3.09 6.00
CA ALA A 70 8.42 3.39 5.84
C ALA A 70 8.11 4.52 4.82
N SER A 71 9.08 5.40 4.54
CA SER A 71 8.96 6.48 3.56
C SER A 71 9.42 6.12 2.14
N THR A 72 9.89 4.89 1.93
CA THR A 72 10.41 4.46 0.62
C THR A 72 9.26 3.98 -0.26
N ALA A 73 9.03 4.65 -1.39
CA ALA A 73 8.02 4.21 -2.36
C ALA A 73 8.35 2.82 -2.91
N ALA A 74 7.34 1.97 -3.04
CA ALA A 74 7.46 0.68 -3.71
C ALA A 74 7.71 0.90 -5.22
N VAL A 75 8.60 0.12 -5.80
CA VAL A 75 8.85 0.09 -7.25
C VAL A 75 8.50 -1.29 -7.80
N ALA A 76 8.18 -1.36 -9.10
CA ALA A 76 7.74 -2.60 -9.73
C ALA A 76 8.72 -3.78 -9.62
N ALA A 77 10.03 -3.50 -9.39
CA ALA A 77 11.07 -4.51 -9.20
C ALA A 77 11.22 -4.97 -7.75
N ASP A 78 10.46 -4.43 -6.80
CA ASP A 78 10.53 -4.87 -5.42
C ASP A 78 9.94 -6.27 -5.27
N THR A 79 10.67 -7.13 -4.56
CA THR A 79 10.15 -8.45 -4.19
C THR A 79 8.96 -8.25 -3.25
N ALA A 80 7.79 -8.68 -3.68
CA ALA A 80 6.57 -8.50 -2.91
C ALA A 80 6.62 -9.33 -1.62
N LEU A 81 6.49 -8.66 -0.49
CA LEU A 81 6.19 -9.32 0.78
C LEU A 81 4.69 -9.60 0.82
N VAL A 82 4.30 -10.87 0.80
CA VAL A 82 2.91 -11.25 1.05
C VAL A 82 2.63 -11.09 2.55
N VAL A 83 1.99 -10.00 2.91
CA VAL A 83 1.52 -9.79 4.28
C VAL A 83 0.13 -10.41 4.42
N ALA A 84 0.04 -11.54 5.11
CA ALA A 84 -1.24 -12.06 5.56
C ALA A 84 -1.78 -11.14 6.66
N ILE A 85 -2.88 -10.43 6.39
CA ILE A 85 -3.50 -9.56 7.38
C ILE A 85 -4.32 -10.44 8.31
N SER A 86 -3.96 -10.44 9.59
CA SER A 86 -4.73 -11.11 10.64
C SER A 86 -6.15 -10.53 10.70
N PRO A 87 -7.18 -11.36 10.93
CA PRO A 87 -8.55 -10.88 11.17
C PRO A 87 -8.65 -9.84 12.30
N ASN A 88 -7.66 -9.81 13.19
CA ASN A 88 -7.58 -8.85 14.31
C ASN A 88 -6.88 -7.53 13.94
N ASN A 89 -6.41 -7.38 12.71
CA ASN A 89 -5.82 -6.15 12.20
C ASN A 89 -6.63 -5.63 11.00
N PRO A 90 -7.76 -4.96 11.23
CA PRO A 90 -8.63 -4.50 10.15
C PRO A 90 -7.89 -3.48 9.28
N ILE A 91 -7.90 -3.73 7.97
CA ILE A 91 -7.51 -2.69 7.02
C ILE A 91 -8.59 -1.61 7.08
N SER A 92 -8.23 -0.44 7.54
CA SER A 92 -9.11 0.71 7.44
C SER A 92 -9.20 1.16 5.98
N VAL A 93 -10.26 0.76 5.29
CA VAL A 93 -10.59 1.31 3.97
C VAL A 93 -11.37 2.59 4.22
N SER A 94 -10.71 3.73 4.04
CA SER A 94 -11.38 5.02 4.13
C SER A 94 -12.31 5.20 2.93
N ALA A 95 -13.56 5.54 3.18
CA ALA A 95 -14.48 5.94 2.11
C ALA A 95 -13.92 7.21 1.42
N PRO A 96 -14.11 7.36 0.11
CA PRO A 96 -13.66 8.56 -0.58
C PRO A 96 -14.35 9.79 0.01
N THR A 97 -13.54 10.72 0.50
CA THR A 97 -14.02 12.02 0.99
C THR A 97 -14.03 13.04 -0.14
N SER A 98 -15.06 13.89 -0.18
CA SER A 98 -15.16 15.01 -1.11
C SER A 98 -14.99 16.31 -0.32
N ALA A 99 -14.16 17.22 -0.83
CA ALA A 99 -13.92 18.52 -0.23
C ALA A 99 -14.59 19.67 -1.00
N THR A 100 -14.99 19.46 -2.26
CA THR A 100 -15.53 20.49 -3.13
C THR A 100 -16.77 20.00 -3.87
N GLY A 101 -17.82 20.82 -3.87
CA GLY A 101 -19.00 20.62 -4.71
C GLY A 101 -19.07 21.68 -5.80
N THR A 102 -18.95 21.28 -7.05
CA THR A 102 -19.11 22.19 -8.22
C THR A 102 -20.55 22.12 -8.73
N ILE A 103 -21.22 23.27 -8.81
CA ILE A 103 -22.61 23.35 -9.24
C ILE A 103 -22.65 23.85 -10.70
N THR A 104 -23.37 23.12 -11.54
CA THR A 104 -23.64 23.50 -12.93
C THR A 104 -25.12 23.36 -13.26
N SER A 105 -25.55 24.04 -14.33
CA SER A 105 -26.89 23.93 -14.85
C SER A 105 -26.82 23.66 -16.35
N VAL A 106 -27.43 22.56 -16.77
CA VAL A 106 -27.49 22.15 -18.17
C VAL A 106 -28.91 22.36 -18.69
N ALA A 107 -29.09 23.22 -19.68
CA ALA A 107 -30.40 23.50 -20.27
C ALA A 107 -30.97 22.23 -20.92
N SER A 108 -32.30 22.07 -20.79
CA SER A 108 -33.02 20.94 -21.38
C SER A 108 -32.90 20.92 -22.90
N SER A 109 -32.83 19.73 -23.49
CA SER A 109 -32.76 19.52 -24.93
C SER A 109 -33.53 18.28 -25.34
N VAL A 110 -34.20 18.33 -26.49
CA VAL A 110 -34.82 17.15 -27.13
C VAL A 110 -33.84 16.36 -27.99
N THR A 111 -32.59 16.82 -28.04
CA THR A 111 -31.44 16.10 -28.61
C THR A 111 -30.47 15.77 -27.46
N ASN A 112 -29.65 14.74 -27.67
CA ASN A 112 -28.65 14.37 -26.66
C ASN A 112 -27.74 15.54 -26.30
N VAL A 113 -27.49 15.72 -25.00
CA VAL A 113 -26.59 16.73 -24.43
C VAL A 113 -25.80 16.12 -23.28
N THR A 114 -24.55 16.55 -23.12
CA THR A 114 -23.75 16.13 -21.98
C THR A 114 -24.21 16.83 -20.72
N ILE A 115 -24.69 16.05 -19.77
CA ILE A 115 -25.11 16.53 -18.43
C ILE A 115 -23.89 16.66 -17.52
N LEU A 116 -22.96 15.71 -17.63
CA LEU A 116 -21.77 15.65 -16.80
C LEU A 116 -20.61 15.03 -17.61
N ALA A 117 -19.57 15.80 -17.85
CA ALA A 117 -18.38 15.31 -18.54
C ALA A 117 -17.65 14.25 -17.72
N SER A 118 -16.83 13.41 -18.37
CA SER A 118 -15.98 12.47 -17.64
C SER A 118 -14.96 13.23 -16.76
N ASN A 119 -14.78 12.74 -15.51
CA ASN A 119 -13.89 13.36 -14.54
C ASN A 119 -13.30 12.28 -13.62
N ALA A 120 -11.99 12.01 -13.75
CA ALA A 120 -11.29 11.01 -12.97
C ALA A 120 -11.22 11.34 -11.46
N SER A 121 -11.39 12.63 -11.11
CA SER A 121 -11.39 13.09 -9.71
C SER A 121 -12.77 13.03 -9.05
N ARG A 122 -13.82 12.68 -9.81
CA ARG A 122 -15.19 12.63 -9.28
C ARG A 122 -15.32 11.59 -8.17
N LYS A 123 -15.84 12.03 -7.01
CA LYS A 123 -16.20 11.17 -5.87
C LYS A 123 -17.69 10.82 -5.88
N GLY A 124 -18.50 11.63 -6.54
CA GLY A 124 -19.94 11.45 -6.69
C GLY A 124 -20.57 12.65 -7.37
N ALA A 125 -21.84 12.54 -7.72
CA ALA A 125 -22.62 13.67 -8.21
C ALA A 125 -24.09 13.55 -7.84
N ARG A 126 -24.79 14.67 -7.80
CA ARG A 126 -26.23 14.75 -7.70
C ARG A 126 -26.78 15.47 -8.92
N ILE A 127 -27.76 14.89 -9.56
CA ILE A 127 -28.43 15.47 -10.74
C ILE A 127 -29.91 15.62 -10.39
N THR A 128 -30.46 16.83 -10.50
CA THR A 128 -31.87 17.12 -10.27
C THR A 128 -32.49 17.62 -11.55
N ASN A 129 -33.63 17.06 -11.96
CA ASN A 129 -34.43 17.58 -13.04
C ASN A 129 -35.33 18.72 -12.51
N ASP A 130 -34.96 19.98 -12.75
CA ASP A 130 -35.76 21.14 -12.27
C ASP A 130 -36.89 21.55 -13.25
N GLY A 131 -37.08 20.77 -14.30
CA GLY A 131 -38.17 20.92 -15.25
C GLY A 131 -39.40 20.08 -14.90
N ASN A 132 -40.49 20.27 -15.65
CA ASN A 132 -41.71 19.47 -15.51
C ASN A 132 -41.81 18.34 -16.55
N LYS A 133 -40.76 18.06 -17.27
CA LYS A 133 -40.67 17.03 -18.33
C LYS A 133 -39.71 15.93 -17.93
N LYS A 134 -39.79 14.78 -18.58
CA LYS A 134 -38.95 13.62 -18.28
C LYS A 134 -37.54 13.84 -18.78
N LEU A 135 -36.55 13.59 -17.91
CA LEU A 135 -35.14 13.57 -18.26
C LEU A 135 -34.64 12.13 -18.24
N TYR A 136 -34.13 11.65 -19.36
CA TYR A 136 -33.50 10.34 -19.51
C TYR A 136 -32.00 10.53 -19.44
N LEU A 137 -31.35 9.91 -18.47
CA LEU A 137 -29.91 9.99 -18.22
C LEU A 137 -29.22 8.66 -18.57
N LYS A 138 -28.06 8.72 -19.18
CA LYS A 138 -27.26 7.55 -19.53
C LYS A 138 -25.83 7.68 -19.00
N CYS A 139 -25.37 6.65 -18.28
CA CYS A 139 -23.95 6.52 -17.90
C CYS A 139 -23.08 6.09 -19.07
N ALA A 140 -23.13 6.82 -20.16
CA ALA A 140 -22.35 6.69 -21.38
C ALA A 140 -22.70 7.86 -22.30
N ALA A 141 -21.99 7.99 -23.42
CA ALA A 141 -22.38 8.89 -24.50
C ALA A 141 -23.70 8.46 -25.15
N THR A 142 -24.39 9.45 -25.71
CA THR A 142 -25.61 9.31 -26.55
C THR A 142 -26.78 8.66 -25.83
N ALA A 143 -27.40 9.44 -24.92
CA ALA A 143 -28.69 9.08 -24.32
C ALA A 143 -29.84 9.16 -25.33
N SER A 144 -30.84 8.32 -25.17
CA SER A 144 -32.10 8.40 -25.90
C SER A 144 -33.27 8.01 -24.99
N THR A 145 -34.51 8.24 -25.44
CA THR A 145 -35.71 7.84 -24.69
C THR A 145 -35.88 6.32 -24.57
N THR A 146 -35.10 5.55 -25.32
CA THR A 146 -35.10 4.07 -25.28
C THR A 146 -33.77 3.48 -24.82
N SER A 147 -32.70 4.31 -24.70
CA SER A 147 -31.37 3.89 -24.22
C SER A 147 -30.90 4.88 -23.14
N PHE A 148 -31.21 4.54 -21.90
CA PHE A 148 -30.91 5.36 -20.72
C PHE A 148 -30.62 4.46 -19.50
N THR A 149 -29.92 5.00 -18.50
CA THR A 149 -29.66 4.36 -17.22
C THR A 149 -30.69 4.73 -16.17
N LYS A 150 -31.10 6.01 -16.15
CA LYS A 150 -32.04 6.55 -15.15
C LYS A 150 -33.02 7.49 -15.82
N LEU A 151 -34.29 7.38 -15.45
CA LEU A 151 -35.35 8.34 -15.78
C LEU A 151 -35.59 9.21 -14.54
N LEU A 152 -35.60 10.54 -14.73
CA LEU A 152 -36.03 11.50 -13.71
C LEU A 152 -37.32 12.17 -14.14
N LEU A 153 -38.31 12.12 -13.29
CA LEU A 153 -39.55 12.91 -13.42
C LEU A 153 -39.31 14.36 -12.96
N ALA A 154 -40.37 15.18 -13.00
CA ALA A 154 -40.31 16.57 -12.53
C ALA A 154 -39.83 16.64 -11.08
N ASN A 155 -38.84 17.47 -10.80
CA ASN A 155 -38.25 17.70 -9.49
C ASN A 155 -37.64 16.46 -8.81
N GLU A 156 -37.45 15.37 -9.57
CA GLU A 156 -36.67 14.21 -9.04
C GLU A 156 -35.18 14.46 -9.13
N ASP A 157 -34.46 13.82 -8.22
CA ASP A 157 -33.01 13.80 -8.21
C ASP A 157 -32.45 12.37 -8.20
N TRP A 158 -31.21 12.28 -8.65
CA TRP A 158 -30.44 11.05 -8.67
C TRP A 158 -29.05 11.30 -8.13
N PHE A 159 -28.63 10.46 -7.20
CA PHE A 159 -27.25 10.38 -6.77
C PHE A 159 -26.51 9.39 -7.68
N VAL A 160 -25.51 9.89 -8.39
CA VAL A 160 -24.63 9.08 -9.20
C VAL A 160 -23.73 8.26 -8.28
N ASP A 161 -23.62 6.97 -8.58
CA ASP A 161 -22.86 6.02 -7.77
C ASP A 161 -21.41 6.49 -7.55
N ALA A 162 -20.94 6.35 -6.32
CA ALA A 162 -19.58 6.67 -5.95
C ALA A 162 -18.59 5.83 -6.78
N GLY A 163 -17.62 6.52 -7.40
CA GLY A 163 -16.64 5.87 -8.26
C GLY A 163 -16.99 5.86 -9.75
N TYR A 164 -18.20 6.25 -10.18
CA TYR A 164 -18.47 6.46 -11.59
C TYR A 164 -17.82 7.77 -12.08
N THR A 165 -16.79 7.68 -12.88
CA THR A 165 -16.01 8.81 -13.39
C THR A 165 -16.29 9.11 -14.88
N GLY A 166 -17.12 8.29 -15.54
CA GLY A 166 -17.46 8.41 -16.95
C GLY A 166 -18.38 9.60 -17.27
N ILE A 167 -18.64 9.78 -18.55
CA ILE A 167 -19.60 10.78 -19.06
C ILE A 167 -21.04 10.37 -18.73
N ILE A 168 -21.89 11.36 -18.43
CA ILE A 168 -23.33 11.19 -18.34
C ILE A 168 -23.99 12.11 -19.34
N ASP A 169 -24.65 11.53 -20.34
CA ASP A 169 -25.46 12.24 -21.29
C ASP A 169 -26.93 12.19 -20.90
N GLY A 170 -27.71 13.16 -21.41
CA GLY A 170 -29.13 13.25 -21.15
C GLY A 170 -29.91 13.75 -22.34
N ILE A 171 -31.23 13.47 -22.30
CA ILE A 171 -32.20 13.93 -23.27
C ILE A 171 -33.55 14.07 -22.57
N TRP A 172 -34.29 15.12 -22.90
CA TRP A 172 -35.68 15.28 -22.42
C TRP A 172 -36.70 14.83 -23.51
N ASP A 173 -37.84 14.34 -23.07
CA ASP A 173 -38.97 14.09 -23.99
C ASP A 173 -39.48 15.39 -24.61
N VAL A 174 -39.48 16.48 -23.86
CA VAL A 174 -39.79 17.83 -24.29
C VAL A 174 -38.85 18.80 -23.58
N ALA A 175 -38.26 19.74 -24.29
CA ALA A 175 -37.35 20.73 -23.68
C ALA A 175 -38.11 21.64 -22.71
N ASN A 176 -37.77 21.56 -21.43
CA ASN A 176 -38.31 22.41 -20.36
C ASN A 176 -37.42 22.33 -19.11
N GLY A 177 -37.03 23.47 -18.56
CA GLY A 177 -36.20 23.54 -17.38
C GLY A 177 -34.73 23.19 -17.64
N SER A 178 -34.08 22.62 -16.66
CA SER A 178 -32.64 22.32 -16.69
C SER A 178 -32.34 21.07 -15.85
N ALA A 179 -31.20 20.43 -16.08
CA ALA A 179 -30.59 19.57 -15.10
C ALA A 179 -29.68 20.40 -14.17
N ARG A 180 -29.96 20.39 -12.88
CA ARG A 180 -29.10 20.95 -11.85
C ARG A 180 -28.14 19.86 -11.39
N VAL A 181 -26.86 20.13 -11.56
CA VAL A 181 -25.80 19.15 -11.27
C VAL A 181 -24.93 19.68 -10.16
N THR A 182 -24.67 18.86 -9.13
CA THR A 182 -23.61 19.11 -8.17
C THR A 182 -22.61 17.97 -8.29
N GLU A 183 -21.37 18.26 -8.73
CA GLU A 183 -20.30 17.29 -8.79
C GLU A 183 -19.39 17.43 -7.58
N TYR A 184 -19.08 16.32 -6.94
CA TYR A 184 -18.20 16.23 -5.77
C TYR A 184 -16.82 15.67 -6.19
N THR A 185 -15.74 16.40 -5.85
CA THR A 185 -14.34 16.02 -6.15
C THR A 185 -13.44 16.10 -4.92
#